data_7ed937e7a2a5d62a953af2b604cc7020
#
_entry.id   7ed937e7a2a5d62a953af2b604cc7020
#
_cell.length_a   1.000
_cell.length_b   1.000
_cell.length_c   1.000
_cell.angle_alpha   90.00
_cell.angle_beta   90.00
_cell.angle_gamma   90.00
#
_symmetry.space_group_name_H-M   'P 1'
#
loop_
_entity.id
_entity.type
_entity.pdbx_description
1 polymer ?
#
loop_
_entity_poly.entity_id
_entity_poly.type
_entity_poly.pdbx_seq_one_letter_code
_entity_poly.pdbx_strand_id
1 'polypeptide(L)'
;REGHVTVVGLYRNGHMTSLVRGETLTEDRLHAELEQTDLFITFFGSGFDIPYLQAKFPRLNFKKPHFDLCFAARRLGMQGGLKHIEHEVQIERETDVVGLDGWEAVRLWHQWCAGDEAARDLLLRYNAADTRNLEPLASLLYEQMVARFGPSSLGFPPTRHQEPAEVAP
;
A
#
# COMPACT_ATOMS: atom_id res chain seq x y z
N ARG A 1 -10.53 20.10 -10.75
CA ARG A 1 -9.50 19.39 -11.55
C ARG A 1 -9.88 17.93 -11.55
N GLU A 2 -10.32 17.40 -12.68
CA GLU A 2 -10.53 15.97 -12.86
C GLU A 2 -9.13 15.29 -12.85
N GLY A 3 -8.70 14.85 -11.69
CA GLY A 3 -7.53 13.98 -11.61
C GLY A 3 -7.83 12.64 -12.29
N HIS A 4 -6.87 12.05 -12.96
CA HIS A 4 -7.03 10.73 -13.56
C HIS A 4 -6.11 9.73 -12.87
N VAL A 5 -6.64 8.56 -12.48
CA VAL A 5 -5.78 7.44 -12.09
C VAL A 5 -4.93 7.05 -13.30
N THR A 6 -3.64 7.06 -13.15
CA THR A 6 -2.68 6.73 -14.21
C THR A 6 -2.09 5.33 -14.02
N VAL A 7 -1.65 5.02 -12.80
CA VAL A 7 -1.10 3.71 -12.41
C VAL A 7 -1.70 3.30 -11.07
N VAL A 8 -2.09 2.04 -10.95
CA VAL A 8 -2.45 1.40 -9.67
C VAL A 8 -1.46 0.28 -9.40
N GLY A 9 -0.68 0.42 -8.34
CA GLY A 9 0.22 -0.61 -7.85
C GLY A 9 -0.49 -1.55 -6.88
N LEU A 10 -0.27 -2.84 -7.05
CA LEU A 10 -0.76 -3.90 -6.16
C LEU A 10 0.41 -4.85 -5.86
N TYR A 11 0.68 -5.07 -4.57
CA TYR A 11 1.72 -6.01 -4.16
C TYR A 11 1.10 -7.08 -3.26
N ARG A 12 1.29 -8.34 -3.63
CA ARG A 12 0.73 -9.48 -2.92
C ARG A 12 1.62 -10.71 -3.07
N ASN A 13 1.94 -11.37 -1.95
CA ASN A 13 2.73 -12.62 -1.93
C ASN A 13 4.05 -12.53 -2.71
N GLY A 14 4.77 -11.42 -2.58
CA GLY A 14 6.03 -11.19 -3.28
C GLY A 14 5.89 -10.74 -4.74
N HIS A 15 4.67 -10.63 -5.27
CA HIS A 15 4.42 -10.24 -6.67
C HIS A 15 3.88 -8.82 -6.76
N MET A 16 4.56 -8.00 -7.58
CA MET A 16 4.13 -6.66 -7.95
C MET A 16 3.31 -6.68 -9.23
N THR A 17 2.12 -6.09 -9.19
CA THR A 17 1.27 -5.85 -10.36
C THR A 17 1.08 -4.34 -10.52
N SER A 18 1.43 -3.80 -11.68
CA SER A 18 1.17 -2.41 -12.06
C SER A 18 0.08 -2.38 -13.12
N LEU A 19 -1.07 -1.81 -12.78
CA LEU A 19 -2.17 -1.61 -13.72
C LEU A 19 -2.09 -0.18 -14.27
N VAL A 20 -1.99 -0.05 -15.58
CA VAL A 20 -1.69 1.19 -16.27
C VAL A 20 -2.90 1.65 -17.09
N ARG A 21 -3.24 2.93 -16.99
CA ARG A 21 -4.33 3.56 -17.74
C ARG A 21 -4.08 3.47 -19.24
N GLY A 22 -5.12 3.06 -19.97
CA GLY A 22 -5.05 2.87 -21.42
C GLY A 22 -4.44 1.56 -21.87
N GLU A 23 -3.86 0.77 -20.93
CA GLU A 23 -3.29 -0.55 -21.20
C GLU A 23 -4.03 -1.64 -20.40
N THR A 24 -3.73 -1.73 -19.11
CA THR A 24 -4.15 -2.83 -18.23
C THR A 24 -5.10 -2.42 -17.12
N LEU A 25 -5.23 -1.12 -16.83
CA LEU A 25 -6.11 -0.61 -15.78
C LEU A 25 -7.56 -0.58 -16.28
N THR A 26 -8.27 -1.66 -16.03
CA THR A 26 -9.71 -1.76 -16.24
C THR A 26 -10.41 -2.10 -14.93
N GLU A 27 -11.72 -1.79 -14.84
CA GLU A 27 -12.52 -2.13 -13.66
C GLU A 27 -12.53 -3.64 -13.39
N ASP A 28 -12.69 -4.45 -14.44
CA ASP A 28 -12.73 -5.92 -14.32
C ASP A 28 -11.38 -6.48 -13.83
N ARG A 29 -10.26 -5.95 -14.35
CA ARG A 29 -8.94 -6.41 -13.92
C ARG A 29 -8.68 -6.03 -12.47
N LEU A 30 -9.00 -4.80 -12.08
CA LEU A 30 -8.83 -4.34 -10.71
C LEU A 30 -9.76 -5.10 -9.74
N HIS A 31 -11.00 -5.36 -10.15
CA HIS A 31 -11.93 -6.19 -9.38
C HIS A 31 -11.36 -7.59 -9.14
N ALA A 32 -10.85 -8.26 -10.18
CA ALA A 32 -10.26 -9.59 -10.05
C ALA A 32 -9.06 -9.64 -9.08
N GLU A 33 -8.22 -8.61 -9.06
CA GLU A 33 -7.12 -8.51 -8.10
C GLU A 33 -7.63 -8.29 -6.66
N LEU A 34 -8.63 -7.43 -6.47
CA LEU A 34 -9.19 -7.13 -5.15
C LEU A 34 -9.96 -8.31 -4.55
N GLU A 35 -10.64 -9.12 -5.37
CA GLU A 35 -11.35 -10.32 -4.90
C GLU A 35 -10.44 -11.34 -4.22
N GLN A 36 -9.18 -11.42 -4.64
CA GLN A 36 -8.18 -12.33 -4.08
C GLN A 36 -7.50 -11.80 -2.81
N THR A 37 -7.98 -10.69 -2.26
CA THR A 37 -7.38 -9.99 -1.12
C THR A 37 -8.24 -10.19 0.11
N ASP A 38 -7.65 -10.53 1.26
CA ASP A 38 -8.34 -10.67 2.55
C ASP A 38 -8.20 -9.42 3.41
N LEU A 39 -7.11 -8.66 3.24
CA LEU A 39 -6.77 -7.45 3.97
C LEU A 39 -6.17 -6.42 3.01
N PHE A 40 -6.69 -5.20 3.03
CA PHE A 40 -6.05 -4.08 2.36
C PHE A 40 -5.03 -3.41 3.26
N ILE A 41 -3.83 -3.17 2.73
CA ILE A 41 -2.80 -2.37 3.36
C ILE A 41 -2.54 -1.16 2.45
N THR A 42 -2.66 0.05 3.00
CA THR A 42 -2.43 1.28 2.26
C THR A 42 -1.73 2.31 3.15
N PHE A 43 -1.28 3.40 2.55
CA PHE A 43 -0.86 4.59 3.28
C PHE A 43 -1.77 5.77 2.93
N PHE A 44 -2.64 6.16 3.84
CA PHE A 44 -3.70 7.17 3.65
C PHE A 44 -4.73 6.80 2.57
N GLY A 45 -4.85 5.51 2.26
CA GLY A 45 -5.75 5.01 1.22
C GLY A 45 -7.22 5.22 1.54
N SER A 46 -7.61 5.18 2.82
CA SER A 46 -8.98 5.48 3.26
C SER A 46 -9.39 6.93 3.01
N GLY A 47 -8.43 7.86 3.02
CA GLY A 47 -8.67 9.29 2.77
C GLY A 47 -8.51 9.71 1.31
N PHE A 48 -7.83 8.91 0.50
CA PHE A 48 -7.50 9.30 -0.88
C PHE A 48 -7.76 8.19 -1.91
N ASP A 49 -6.98 7.10 -1.90
CA ASP A 49 -7.00 6.13 -2.98
C ASP A 49 -8.33 5.40 -3.12
N ILE A 50 -8.89 4.91 -2.01
CA ILE A 50 -10.14 4.14 -2.01
C ILE A 50 -11.33 4.97 -2.47
N PRO A 51 -11.61 6.16 -1.92
CA PRO A 51 -12.70 7.00 -2.40
C PRO A 51 -12.55 7.38 -3.88
N TYR A 52 -11.32 7.63 -4.32
CA TYR A 52 -11.05 7.99 -5.70
C TYR A 52 -11.27 6.81 -6.66
N LEU A 53 -10.79 5.61 -6.30
CA LEU A 53 -11.01 4.39 -7.08
C LEU A 53 -12.50 4.01 -7.13
N GLN A 54 -13.23 4.13 -6.01
CA GLN A 54 -14.67 3.88 -5.98
C GLN A 54 -15.46 4.84 -6.87
N ALA A 55 -15.09 6.13 -6.89
CA ALA A 55 -15.72 7.11 -7.76
C ALA A 55 -15.45 6.80 -9.25
N LYS A 56 -14.25 6.29 -9.58
CA LYS A 56 -13.86 5.96 -10.95
C LYS A 56 -14.38 4.60 -11.42
N PHE A 57 -14.45 3.63 -10.52
CA PHE A 57 -14.82 2.23 -10.75
C PHE A 57 -15.89 1.80 -9.74
N PRO A 58 -17.17 2.09 -9.99
CA PRO A 58 -18.26 1.92 -9.00
C PRO A 58 -18.51 0.47 -8.55
N ARG A 59 -18.11 -0.52 -9.36
CA ARG A 59 -18.28 -1.96 -9.02
C ARG A 59 -17.24 -2.49 -8.05
N LEU A 60 -16.18 -1.72 -7.74
CA LEU A 60 -15.14 -2.18 -6.82
C LEU A 60 -15.67 -2.26 -5.39
N ASN A 61 -15.32 -3.33 -4.71
CA ASN A 61 -15.71 -3.59 -3.32
C ASN A 61 -14.49 -3.48 -2.39
N PHE A 62 -14.48 -2.46 -1.53
CA PHE A 62 -13.46 -2.22 -0.52
C PHE A 62 -13.97 -2.51 0.92
N LYS A 63 -14.99 -3.36 1.08
CA LYS A 63 -15.57 -3.70 2.40
C LYS A 63 -14.77 -4.73 3.20
N LYS A 64 -13.61 -5.14 2.72
CA LYS A 64 -12.70 -6.05 3.43
C LYS A 64 -11.95 -5.31 4.55
N PRO A 65 -11.37 -6.03 5.53
CA PRO A 65 -10.49 -5.44 6.53
C PRO A 65 -9.44 -4.53 5.88
N HIS A 66 -9.13 -3.41 6.55
CA HIS A 66 -8.23 -2.40 6.01
C HIS A 66 -7.27 -1.91 7.10
N PHE A 67 -5.97 -2.03 6.86
CA PHE A 67 -4.92 -1.48 7.69
C PHE A 67 -4.28 -0.27 7.00
N ASP A 68 -4.74 0.91 7.39
CA ASP A 68 -4.20 2.18 6.86
C ASP A 68 -3.01 2.63 7.71
N LEU A 69 -1.83 2.50 7.15
CA LEU A 69 -0.55 2.73 7.82
C LEU A 69 -0.34 4.18 8.24
N CYS A 70 -0.95 5.14 7.55
CA CYS A 70 -0.88 6.54 7.92
C CYS A 70 -1.50 6.79 9.32
N PHE A 71 -2.63 6.17 9.61
CA PHE A 71 -3.28 6.30 10.92
C PHE A 71 -2.57 5.47 11.99
N ALA A 72 -2.05 4.29 11.64
CA ALA A 72 -1.24 3.49 12.55
C ALA A 72 0.02 4.23 12.99
N ALA A 73 0.76 4.80 12.04
CA ALA A 73 1.96 5.60 12.30
C ALA A 73 1.66 6.81 13.20
N ARG A 74 0.59 7.55 12.89
CA ARG A 74 0.15 8.69 13.73
C ARG A 74 -0.19 8.28 15.16
N ARG A 75 -0.82 7.12 15.34
CA ARG A 75 -1.14 6.59 16.68
C ARG A 75 0.11 6.21 17.47
N LEU A 76 1.17 5.86 16.80
CA LEU A 76 2.50 5.61 17.40
C LEU A 76 3.32 6.89 17.64
N GLY A 77 2.82 8.05 17.16
CA GLY A 77 3.47 9.35 17.32
C GLY A 77 4.32 9.79 16.13
N MET A 78 4.38 8.98 15.06
CA MET A 78 5.07 9.33 13.81
C MET A 78 4.25 10.32 13.00
N GLN A 79 4.90 11.24 12.29
CA GLN A 79 4.27 12.27 11.47
C GLN A 79 4.89 12.33 10.08
N GLY A 80 4.14 12.91 9.12
CA GLY A 80 4.63 13.08 7.76
C GLY A 80 3.99 12.11 6.76
N GLY A 81 4.51 12.14 5.54
CA GLY A 81 4.10 11.25 4.45
C GLY A 81 4.88 9.93 4.46
N LEU A 82 4.49 9.01 3.56
CA LEU A 82 5.09 7.68 3.44
C LEU A 82 6.62 7.71 3.45
N LYS A 83 7.23 8.50 2.59
CA LYS A 83 8.70 8.60 2.45
C LYS A 83 9.41 9.12 3.69
N HIS A 84 8.77 10.03 4.43
CA HIS A 84 9.30 10.53 5.68
C HIS A 84 9.34 9.44 6.75
N ILE A 85 8.24 8.68 6.86
CA ILE A 85 8.12 7.58 7.82
C ILE A 85 9.06 6.43 7.44
N GLU A 86 9.15 6.06 6.16
CA GLU A 86 10.14 5.08 5.68
C GLU A 86 11.57 5.44 6.08
N HIS A 87 11.95 6.70 5.88
CA HIS A 87 13.26 7.19 6.29
C HIS A 87 13.46 7.10 7.81
N GLU A 88 12.46 7.50 8.60
CA GLU A 88 12.50 7.43 10.06
C GLU A 88 12.70 5.99 10.57
N VAL A 89 12.08 5.02 9.91
CA VAL A 89 12.17 3.59 10.26
C VAL A 89 13.20 2.81 9.45
N GLN A 90 14.04 3.49 8.67
CA GLN A 90 15.14 2.93 7.88
C GLN A 90 14.70 1.91 6.81
N ILE A 91 13.54 2.13 6.19
CA ILE A 91 13.13 1.39 4.99
C ILE A 91 13.75 2.10 3.79
N GLU A 92 14.64 1.39 3.09
CA GLU A 92 15.38 1.92 1.96
C GLU A 92 14.55 1.92 0.66
N ARG A 93 14.93 2.81 -0.26
CA ARG A 93 14.43 2.90 -1.63
C ARG A 93 15.59 2.77 -2.61
N GLU A 94 15.31 2.28 -3.82
CA GLU A 94 16.27 2.35 -4.93
C GLU A 94 16.65 3.81 -5.19
N THR A 95 17.94 4.06 -5.47
CA THR A 95 18.52 5.41 -5.56
C THR A 95 17.85 6.32 -6.59
N ASP A 96 17.38 5.75 -7.68
CA ASP A 96 16.75 6.48 -8.78
C ASP A 96 15.30 6.94 -8.52
N VAL A 97 14.65 6.37 -7.50
CA VAL A 97 13.31 6.79 -7.07
C VAL A 97 13.32 7.60 -5.77
N VAL A 98 14.50 7.77 -5.15
CA VAL A 98 14.66 8.65 -3.98
C VAL A 98 14.38 10.10 -4.37
N GLY A 99 13.56 10.78 -3.57
CA GLY A 99 13.23 12.20 -3.79
C GLY A 99 12.12 12.47 -4.79
N LEU A 100 11.66 11.47 -5.55
CA LEU A 100 10.47 11.63 -6.39
C LEU A 100 9.22 11.85 -5.52
N ASP A 101 8.34 12.73 -5.97
CA ASP A 101 7.06 13.00 -5.30
C ASP A 101 5.86 12.85 -6.26
N GLY A 102 4.65 13.17 -5.78
CA GLY A 102 3.45 13.07 -6.59
C GLY A 102 3.44 14.00 -7.81
N TRP A 103 4.13 15.15 -7.75
CA TRP A 103 4.25 16.05 -8.89
C TRP A 103 5.20 15.49 -9.95
N GLU A 104 6.29 14.87 -9.51
CA GLU A 104 7.20 14.16 -10.41
C GLU A 104 6.50 12.99 -11.11
N ALA A 105 5.65 12.23 -10.39
CA ALA A 105 4.85 11.18 -11.00
C ALA A 105 3.91 11.71 -12.10
N VAL A 106 3.27 12.86 -11.88
CA VAL A 106 2.45 13.52 -12.91
C VAL A 106 3.29 13.96 -14.11
N ARG A 107 4.49 14.52 -13.86
CA ARG A 107 5.41 14.94 -14.92
C ARG A 107 5.88 13.74 -15.75
N LEU A 108 6.30 12.65 -15.11
CA LEU A 108 6.69 11.40 -15.77
C LEU A 108 5.56 10.82 -16.61
N TRP A 109 4.33 10.84 -16.12
CA TRP A 109 3.17 10.42 -16.90
C TRP A 109 3.02 11.23 -18.20
N HIS A 110 3.14 12.56 -18.14
CA HIS A 110 3.04 13.39 -19.34
C HIS A 110 4.19 13.17 -20.32
N GLN A 111 5.41 12.97 -19.83
CA GLN A 111 6.56 12.64 -20.67
C GLN A 111 6.36 11.29 -21.38
N TRP A 112 5.87 10.29 -20.65
CA TRP A 112 5.53 9.02 -21.26
C TRP A 112 4.44 9.16 -22.33
N CYS A 113 3.36 9.88 -22.07
CA CYS A 113 2.32 10.17 -23.08
C CYS A 113 2.89 10.88 -24.33
N ALA A 114 4.02 11.56 -24.21
CA ALA A 114 4.75 12.17 -25.32
C ALA A 114 5.77 11.24 -25.99
N GLY A 115 5.85 9.96 -25.56
CA GLY A 115 6.70 8.93 -26.16
C GLY A 115 8.02 8.66 -25.42
N ASP A 116 8.21 9.18 -24.21
CA ASP A 116 9.41 8.92 -23.41
C ASP A 116 9.25 7.61 -22.60
N GLU A 117 9.82 6.52 -23.12
CA GLU A 117 9.79 5.21 -22.46
C GLU A 117 10.64 5.17 -21.17
N ALA A 118 11.69 6.00 -21.06
CA ALA A 118 12.46 6.07 -19.83
C ALA A 118 11.63 6.70 -18.71
N ALA A 119 10.81 7.69 -19.00
CA ALA A 119 9.85 8.26 -18.04
C ALA A 119 8.79 7.23 -17.59
N ARG A 120 8.32 6.35 -18.50
CA ARG A 120 7.47 5.23 -18.18
C ARG A 120 8.12 4.30 -17.15
N ASP A 121 9.30 3.83 -17.44
CA ASP A 121 10.03 2.89 -16.60
C ASP A 121 10.29 3.46 -15.21
N LEU A 122 10.67 4.73 -15.13
CA LEU A 122 10.89 5.42 -13.86
C LEU A 122 9.59 5.59 -13.07
N LEU A 123 8.47 5.95 -13.72
CA LEU A 123 7.17 6.05 -13.09
C LEU A 123 6.70 4.72 -12.49
N LEU A 124 6.87 3.62 -13.23
CA LEU A 124 6.48 2.28 -12.76
C LEU A 124 7.36 1.81 -11.59
N ARG A 125 8.68 2.08 -11.61
CA ARG A 125 9.57 1.78 -10.48
C ARG A 125 9.23 2.61 -9.25
N TYR A 126 8.93 3.89 -9.43
CA TYR A 126 8.46 4.74 -8.36
C TYR A 126 7.17 4.21 -7.70
N ASN A 127 6.15 3.88 -8.52
CA ASN A 127 4.91 3.29 -8.02
C ASN A 127 5.14 1.94 -7.34
N ALA A 128 6.04 1.11 -7.88
CA ALA A 128 6.40 -0.17 -7.28
C ALA A 128 7.10 -0.01 -5.92
N ALA A 129 7.98 0.96 -5.77
CA ALA A 129 8.62 1.26 -4.49
C ALA A 129 7.61 1.73 -3.44
N ASP A 130 6.73 2.68 -3.79
CA ASP A 130 5.65 3.14 -2.90
C ASP A 130 4.74 1.99 -2.44
N THR A 131 4.53 0.98 -3.30
CA THR A 131 3.63 -0.14 -3.01
C THR A 131 4.32 -1.26 -2.22
N ARG A 132 5.53 -1.68 -2.61
CA ARG A 132 6.28 -2.76 -1.94
C ARG A 132 6.68 -2.41 -0.51
N ASN A 133 7.08 -1.18 -0.28
CA ASN A 133 7.54 -0.72 1.02
C ASN A 133 6.42 -0.68 2.07
N LEU A 134 5.16 -0.80 1.66
CA LEU A 134 4.05 -0.94 2.61
C LEU A 134 4.11 -2.25 3.40
N GLU A 135 4.66 -3.35 2.83
CA GLU A 135 4.74 -4.64 3.53
C GLU A 135 5.68 -4.60 4.75
N PRO A 136 6.98 -4.21 4.63
CA PRO A 136 7.85 -4.10 5.79
C PRO A 136 7.37 -3.01 6.77
N LEU A 137 6.80 -1.91 6.28
CA LEU A 137 6.24 -0.86 7.12
C LEU A 137 5.03 -1.38 7.92
N ALA A 138 4.14 -2.14 7.29
CA ALA A 138 2.97 -2.73 7.95
C ALA A 138 3.39 -3.69 9.07
N SER A 139 4.38 -4.54 8.84
CA SER A 139 4.91 -5.47 9.83
C SER A 139 5.46 -4.72 11.04
N LEU A 140 6.31 -3.72 10.81
CA LEU A 140 6.90 -2.91 11.86
C LEU A 140 5.85 -2.14 12.68
N LEU A 141 4.92 -1.46 12.02
CA LEU A 141 3.86 -0.71 12.70
C LEU A 141 2.92 -1.64 13.47
N TYR A 142 2.60 -2.81 12.92
CA TYR A 142 1.78 -3.80 13.61
C TYR A 142 2.44 -4.29 14.90
N GLU A 143 3.72 -4.66 14.85
CA GLU A 143 4.49 -5.07 16.03
C GLU A 143 4.51 -3.98 17.11
N GLN A 144 4.78 -2.73 16.73
CA GLN A 144 4.76 -1.60 17.66
C GLN A 144 3.37 -1.32 18.24
N MET A 145 2.31 -1.46 17.44
CA MET A 145 0.93 -1.32 17.89
C MET A 145 0.57 -2.40 18.91
N VAL A 146 0.94 -3.66 18.64
CA VAL A 146 0.72 -4.78 19.57
C VAL A 146 1.52 -4.57 20.87
N ALA A 147 2.78 -4.18 20.78
CA ALA A 147 3.60 -3.93 21.94
C ALA A 147 3.04 -2.80 22.82
N ARG A 148 2.52 -1.73 22.23
CA ARG A 148 2.05 -0.53 22.94
C ARG A 148 0.60 -0.61 23.39
N PHE A 149 -0.27 -1.26 22.63
CA PHE A 149 -1.72 -1.25 22.83
C PHE A 149 -2.35 -2.65 22.86
N GLY A 150 -1.55 -3.70 22.70
CA GLY A 150 -2.03 -5.09 22.72
C GLY A 150 -2.45 -5.56 24.11
N PRO A 151 -3.12 -6.71 24.21
CA PRO A 151 -3.64 -7.24 25.46
C PRO A 151 -2.60 -7.35 26.58
N SER A 152 -1.36 -7.72 26.26
CA SER A 152 -0.27 -7.83 27.24
C SER A 152 0.14 -6.50 27.84
N SER A 153 0.09 -5.40 27.08
CA SER A 153 0.36 -4.04 27.57
C SER A 153 -0.75 -3.50 28.49
N LEU A 154 -1.95 -4.06 28.40
CA LEU A 154 -3.11 -3.73 29.23
C LEU A 154 -3.26 -4.67 30.45
N GLY A 155 -2.26 -5.52 30.70
CA GLY A 155 -2.28 -6.45 31.83
C GLY A 155 -3.14 -7.71 31.61
N PHE A 156 -3.62 -7.94 30.40
CA PHE A 156 -4.30 -9.19 30.07
C PHE A 156 -3.26 -10.30 29.82
N PRO A 157 -3.51 -11.53 30.33
CA PRO A 157 -2.62 -12.65 30.05
C PRO A 157 -2.59 -12.95 28.55
N PRO A 158 -1.45 -13.45 28.02
CA PRO A 158 -1.38 -13.82 26.62
C PRO A 158 -2.42 -14.90 26.31
N THR A 159 -3.14 -14.71 25.21
CA THR A 159 -4.09 -15.71 24.70
C THR A 159 -3.29 -16.97 24.39
N ARG A 160 -3.51 -18.07 25.13
CA ARG A 160 -2.92 -19.37 24.78
C ARG A 160 -3.51 -19.78 23.44
N HIS A 161 -2.69 -19.77 22.39
CA HIS A 161 -3.02 -20.53 21.18
C HIS A 161 -3.15 -21.99 21.61
N GLN A 162 -4.36 -22.54 21.50
CA GLN A 162 -4.53 -23.98 21.66
C GLN A 162 -3.73 -24.61 20.51
N GLU A 163 -2.66 -25.31 20.86
CA GLU A 163 -2.03 -26.22 19.93
C GLU A 163 -3.09 -27.22 19.45
N PRO A 164 -3.14 -27.49 18.13
CA PRO A 164 -4.06 -28.49 17.62
C PRO A 164 -3.78 -29.81 18.36
N ALA A 165 -4.83 -30.43 18.94
CA ALA A 165 -4.73 -31.68 19.63
C ALA A 165 -4.03 -32.70 18.73
N GLU A 166 -2.90 -33.21 19.22
CA GLU A 166 -2.17 -34.31 18.59
C GLU A 166 -3.12 -35.50 18.48
N VAL A 167 -3.50 -35.84 17.23
CA VAL A 167 -4.30 -37.05 16.98
C VAL A 167 -3.32 -38.21 17.17
N ALA A 168 -3.46 -38.87 18.32
CA ALA A 168 -2.74 -40.10 18.61
C ALA A 168 -3.10 -41.20 17.62
N PRO A 169 -2.16 -42.10 17.26
CA PRO A 169 -2.30 -43.14 16.24
C PRO A 169 -3.34 -44.22 16.57
#